data_585fc9afe868fbd7d8a5e5f886cafaea
#
_entry.id   585fc9afe868fbd7d8a5e5f886cafaea
#
_cell.length_a   1.000
_cell.length_b   1.000
_cell.length_c   1.000
_cell.angle_alpha   90.00
_cell.angle_beta   90.00
_cell.angle_gamma   90.00
#
_symmetry.space_group_name_H-M   'P 1'
#
loop_
_entity.id
_entity.type
_entity.pdbx_description
1 polymer ?
#
loop_
_entity_poly.entity_id
_entity_poly.type
_entity_poly.pdbx_seq_one_letter_code
_entity_poly.pdbx_strand_id
1 'polypeptide(L)'
;NINSEFDKIKEEFKDLEKENKELKSPLDLEKDSSKEKSIDEDLKKAADELKKDNKGNAQSNQKNASKKMKEMAQKMTESLAGGEQEQLQEDVAMLRQILDNLLAFSLSQEELMYQFKKFKSGSPSFNKNIKIQQDLKQQFKHVDDSLFAMSLRSPKIAENITKEIGNVIYNVDNALASLS
;
A
#
# COMPACT_ATOMS: atom_id res chain seq x y z
N ASN A 1 -9.11 34.40 -10.61
CA ASN A 1 -7.78 35.00 -10.68
C ASN A 1 -6.73 33.91 -10.50
N ILE A 2 -5.82 33.75 -11.47
CA ILE A 2 -4.80 32.67 -11.51
C ILE A 2 -3.99 32.60 -10.21
N ASN A 3 -3.64 33.75 -9.60
CA ASN A 3 -2.93 33.77 -8.32
C ASN A 3 -3.75 33.06 -7.20
N SER A 4 -5.03 33.41 -7.11
CA SER A 4 -5.92 32.78 -6.09
C SER A 4 -6.16 31.30 -6.32
N GLU A 5 -6.15 30.85 -7.56
CA GLU A 5 -6.27 29.42 -7.90
C GLU A 5 -4.98 28.67 -7.56
N PHE A 6 -3.83 29.28 -7.84
CA PHE A 6 -2.54 28.70 -7.47
C PHE A 6 -2.35 28.60 -5.94
N ASP A 7 -2.80 29.64 -5.20
CA ASP A 7 -2.77 29.60 -3.73
C ASP A 7 -3.66 28.47 -3.17
N LYS A 8 -4.84 28.26 -3.74
CA LYS A 8 -5.71 27.11 -3.37
C LYS A 8 -5.02 25.77 -3.62
N ILE A 9 -4.41 25.58 -4.79
CA ILE A 9 -3.67 24.36 -5.12
C ILE A 9 -2.56 24.10 -4.09
N LYS A 10 -1.84 25.15 -3.65
CA LYS A 10 -0.80 25.01 -2.61
C LYS A 10 -1.38 24.57 -1.26
N GLU A 11 -2.56 25.05 -0.88
CA GLU A 11 -3.24 24.64 0.35
C GLU A 11 -3.74 23.20 0.26
N GLU A 12 -4.39 22.84 -0.83
CA GLU A 12 -4.84 21.47 -1.09
C GLU A 12 -3.67 20.47 -1.09
N PHE A 13 -2.53 20.86 -1.66
CA PHE A 13 -1.33 20.03 -1.64
C PHE A 13 -0.75 19.84 -0.22
N LYS A 14 -0.80 20.88 0.63
CA LYS A 14 -0.38 20.76 2.04
C LYS A 14 -1.29 19.80 2.83
N ASP A 15 -2.57 19.81 2.54
CA ASP A 15 -3.52 18.92 3.20
C ASP A 15 -3.30 17.48 2.71
N LEU A 16 -3.06 17.28 1.43
CA LEU A 16 -2.65 15.99 0.85
C LEU A 16 -1.33 15.47 1.47
N GLU A 17 -0.32 16.34 1.68
CA GLU A 17 0.92 15.98 2.37
C GLU A 17 0.68 15.48 3.81
N LYS A 18 -0.29 16.07 4.52
CA LYS A 18 -0.64 15.63 5.88
C LYS A 18 -1.33 14.26 5.85
N GLU A 19 -2.33 14.11 5.00
CA GLU A 19 -3.05 12.85 4.84
C GLU A 19 -2.11 11.72 4.40
N ASN A 20 -1.19 12.01 3.48
CA ASN A 20 -0.17 11.06 3.03
C ASN A 20 0.74 10.57 4.18
N LYS A 21 1.11 11.45 5.12
CA LYS A 21 1.93 11.07 6.29
C LYS A 21 1.19 10.16 7.27
N GLU A 22 -0.13 10.18 7.27
CA GLU A 22 -0.96 9.29 8.10
C GLU A 22 -1.13 7.89 7.50
N LEU A 23 -0.75 7.70 6.23
CA LEU A 23 -0.77 6.38 5.59
C LEU A 23 0.30 5.46 6.19
N LYS A 24 0.01 4.18 6.26
CA LYS A 24 1.00 3.15 6.68
C LYS A 24 2.20 3.05 5.75
N SER A 25 2.02 3.36 4.48
CA SER A 25 3.03 3.47 3.43
C SER A 25 2.83 4.81 2.72
N PRO A 26 3.45 5.90 3.20
CA PRO A 26 3.36 7.19 2.54
C PRO A 26 3.95 7.12 1.12
N LEU A 27 3.26 7.74 0.17
CA LEU A 27 3.76 7.92 -1.19
C LEU A 27 4.85 8.99 -1.20
N ASP A 28 5.82 8.89 -2.10
CA ASP A 28 6.79 9.95 -2.32
C ASP A 28 6.15 11.09 -3.12
N LEU A 29 5.69 12.11 -2.40
CA LEU A 29 5.13 13.33 -2.98
C LEU A 29 6.26 14.36 -3.16
N GLU A 30 6.85 14.37 -4.36
CA GLU A 30 7.93 15.32 -4.70
C GLU A 30 7.41 16.77 -4.62
N LYS A 31 7.90 17.52 -3.63
CA LYS A 31 7.61 18.94 -3.48
C LYS A 31 8.78 19.79 -3.96
N ASP A 32 8.56 20.53 -5.05
CA ASP A 32 9.54 21.50 -5.56
C ASP A 32 9.24 22.92 -5.05
N SER A 33 9.56 23.15 -3.77
CA SER A 33 9.37 24.45 -3.11
C SER A 33 10.11 25.61 -3.82
N SER A 34 11.18 25.30 -4.57
CA SER A 34 11.90 26.29 -5.36
C SER A 34 11.08 26.73 -6.58
N LYS A 35 10.47 25.76 -7.28
CA LYS A 35 9.56 26.04 -8.40
C LYS A 35 8.30 26.75 -7.94
N GLU A 36 7.70 26.37 -6.80
CA GLU A 36 6.54 27.07 -6.23
C GLU A 36 6.84 28.56 -6.04
N LYS A 37 7.97 28.89 -5.39
CA LYS A 37 8.39 30.30 -5.20
C LYS A 37 8.61 31.03 -6.53
N SER A 38 9.22 30.35 -7.50
CA SER A 38 9.47 30.94 -8.81
C SER A 38 8.18 31.21 -9.60
N ILE A 39 7.16 30.36 -9.43
CA ILE A 39 5.82 30.58 -10.00
C ILE A 39 5.16 31.78 -9.33
N ASP A 40 5.18 31.88 -8.00
CA ASP A 40 4.65 33.01 -7.25
C ASP A 40 5.29 34.35 -7.69
N GLU A 41 6.60 34.36 -7.91
CA GLU A 41 7.32 35.54 -8.40
C GLU A 41 6.87 35.94 -9.81
N ASP A 42 6.76 34.98 -10.73
CA ASP A 42 6.30 35.28 -12.09
C ASP A 42 4.85 35.78 -12.11
N LEU A 43 3.97 35.19 -11.28
CA LEU A 43 2.59 35.64 -11.15
C LEU A 43 2.47 37.01 -10.54
N LYS A 44 3.29 37.38 -9.54
CA LYS A 44 3.37 38.74 -8.95
C LYS A 44 3.86 39.73 -9.98
N LYS A 45 4.96 39.42 -10.68
CA LYS A 45 5.48 40.28 -11.77
C LYS A 45 4.42 40.49 -12.84
N ALA A 46 3.69 39.47 -13.25
CA ALA A 46 2.62 39.59 -14.22
C ALA A 46 1.51 40.53 -13.73
N ALA A 47 1.10 40.43 -12.46
CA ALA A 47 0.09 41.32 -11.87
C ALA A 47 0.56 42.76 -11.80
N ASP A 48 1.81 43.03 -11.45
CA ASP A 48 2.38 44.35 -11.35
C ASP A 48 2.57 45.00 -12.73
N GLU A 49 2.97 44.22 -13.74
CA GLU A 49 3.04 44.71 -15.13
C GLU A 49 1.64 45.02 -15.71
N LEU A 50 0.60 44.29 -15.33
CA LEU A 50 -0.78 44.61 -15.70
C LEU A 50 -1.24 45.91 -15.08
N LYS A 51 -0.87 46.22 -13.83
CA LYS A 51 -1.18 47.50 -13.17
C LYS A 51 -0.51 48.69 -13.88
N LYS A 52 0.63 48.43 -14.52
CA LYS A 52 1.36 49.45 -15.32
C LYS A 52 0.91 49.49 -16.79
N ASP A 53 -0.16 48.77 -17.14
CA ASP A 53 -0.67 48.60 -18.52
C ASP A 53 0.37 47.98 -19.50
N ASN A 54 1.39 47.30 -18.97
CA ASN A 54 2.43 46.65 -19.76
C ASN A 54 2.04 45.20 -20.10
N LYS A 55 1.13 45.06 -21.04
CA LYS A 55 0.53 43.76 -21.41
C LYS A 55 1.54 42.78 -21.98
N GLY A 56 2.58 43.23 -22.68
CA GLY A 56 3.60 42.37 -23.28
C GLY A 56 4.43 41.61 -22.21
N ASN A 57 4.93 42.38 -21.21
CA ASN A 57 5.70 41.78 -20.11
C ASN A 57 4.80 40.91 -19.20
N ALA A 58 3.56 41.35 -18.94
CA ALA A 58 2.61 40.56 -18.20
C ALA A 58 2.33 39.22 -18.86
N GLN A 59 2.12 39.19 -20.18
CA GLN A 59 1.92 37.97 -20.94
C GLN A 59 3.14 37.03 -20.89
N SER A 60 4.36 37.59 -20.97
CA SER A 60 5.59 36.81 -20.87
C SER A 60 5.72 36.14 -19.49
N ASN A 61 5.48 36.88 -18.42
CA ASN A 61 5.53 36.36 -17.05
C ASN A 61 4.43 35.29 -16.81
N GLN A 62 3.22 35.49 -17.30
CA GLN A 62 2.16 34.47 -17.24
C GLN A 62 2.52 33.18 -17.98
N LYS A 63 3.14 33.31 -19.17
CA LYS A 63 3.61 32.18 -19.94
C LYS A 63 4.70 31.40 -19.21
N ASN A 64 5.63 32.08 -18.54
CA ASN A 64 6.66 31.47 -17.74
C ASN A 64 6.07 30.72 -16.53
N ALA A 65 5.15 31.34 -15.78
CA ALA A 65 4.44 30.70 -14.70
C ALA A 65 3.68 29.45 -15.17
N SER A 66 2.93 29.56 -16.27
CA SER A 66 2.20 28.44 -16.87
C SER A 66 3.13 27.27 -17.26
N LYS A 67 4.28 27.55 -17.86
CA LYS A 67 5.27 26.53 -18.22
C LYS A 67 5.78 25.79 -16.97
N LYS A 68 6.14 26.53 -15.93
CA LYS A 68 6.64 25.97 -14.66
C LYS A 68 5.57 25.14 -13.94
N MET A 69 4.30 25.60 -13.94
CA MET A 69 3.17 24.85 -13.41
C MET A 69 2.98 23.51 -14.15
N LYS A 70 3.09 23.54 -15.49
CA LYS A 70 2.97 22.33 -16.31
C LYS A 70 4.10 21.34 -16.05
N GLU A 71 5.33 21.82 -15.90
CA GLU A 71 6.48 20.97 -15.54
C GLU A 71 6.31 20.38 -14.13
N MET A 72 5.77 21.12 -13.17
CA MET A 72 5.46 20.61 -11.84
C MET A 72 4.39 19.51 -11.88
N ALA A 73 3.28 19.76 -12.58
CA ALA A 73 2.22 18.77 -12.75
C ALA A 73 2.72 17.48 -13.41
N GLN A 74 3.60 17.60 -14.42
CA GLN A 74 4.20 16.44 -15.08
C GLN A 74 5.07 15.64 -14.12
N LYS A 75 5.94 16.29 -13.36
CA LYS A 75 6.79 15.62 -12.36
C LYS A 75 5.96 14.91 -11.28
N MET A 76 4.89 15.55 -10.77
CA MET A 76 3.98 14.92 -9.81
C MET A 76 3.32 13.66 -10.40
N THR A 77 2.89 13.72 -11.66
CA THR A 77 2.30 12.57 -12.35
C THR A 77 3.32 11.43 -12.50
N GLU A 78 4.56 11.75 -12.85
CA GLU A 78 5.65 10.76 -12.97
C GLU A 78 6.00 10.13 -11.61
N SER A 79 6.05 10.92 -10.54
CA SER A 79 6.29 10.43 -9.17
C SER A 79 5.17 9.50 -8.70
N LEU A 80 3.90 9.87 -8.91
CA LEU A 80 2.76 9.01 -8.58
C LEU A 80 2.78 7.69 -9.35
N ALA A 81 3.06 7.74 -10.65
CA ALA A 81 3.16 6.53 -11.47
C ALA A 81 4.32 5.61 -11.02
N GLY A 82 5.44 6.19 -10.60
CA GLY A 82 6.56 5.45 -10.01
C GLY A 82 6.17 4.76 -8.70
N GLY A 83 5.51 5.48 -7.79
CA GLY A 83 5.04 4.94 -6.51
C GLY A 83 4.01 3.81 -6.68
N GLU A 84 3.08 3.93 -7.61
CA GLU A 84 2.12 2.86 -7.94
C GLU A 84 2.83 1.60 -8.46
N GLN A 85 3.87 1.76 -9.28
CA GLN A 85 4.62 0.63 -9.83
C GLN A 85 5.44 -0.08 -8.74
N GLU A 86 6.09 0.65 -7.84
CA GLU A 86 6.80 0.09 -6.70
C GLU A 86 5.85 -0.67 -5.77
N GLN A 87 4.70 -0.08 -5.43
CA GLN A 87 3.68 -0.73 -4.62
C GLN A 87 3.18 -2.02 -5.25
N LEU A 88 2.95 -2.03 -6.56
CA LEU A 88 2.53 -3.23 -7.29
C LEU A 88 3.60 -4.33 -7.24
N GLN A 89 4.88 -3.99 -7.33
CA GLN A 89 5.97 -4.96 -7.21
C GLN A 89 6.06 -5.55 -5.80
N GLU A 90 5.90 -4.72 -4.76
CA GLU A 90 5.85 -5.19 -3.36
C GLU A 90 4.66 -6.12 -3.13
N ASP A 91 3.48 -5.77 -3.63
CA ASP A 91 2.27 -6.59 -3.50
C ASP A 91 2.44 -7.95 -4.21
N VAL A 92 3.05 -7.99 -5.39
CA VAL A 92 3.37 -9.24 -6.10
C VAL A 92 4.38 -10.09 -5.31
N ALA A 93 5.41 -9.49 -4.74
CA ALA A 93 6.39 -10.21 -3.93
C ALA A 93 5.75 -10.78 -2.65
N MET A 94 4.92 -10.00 -1.97
CA MET A 94 4.17 -10.44 -0.80
C MET A 94 3.21 -11.58 -1.13
N LEU A 95 2.47 -11.51 -2.24
CA LEU A 95 1.58 -12.59 -2.70
C LEU A 95 2.34 -13.90 -2.97
N ARG A 96 3.51 -13.82 -3.58
CA ARG A 96 4.37 -15.00 -3.79
C ARG A 96 4.78 -15.63 -2.47
N GLN A 97 5.24 -14.83 -1.53
CA GLN A 97 5.62 -15.34 -0.20
C GLN A 97 4.43 -15.95 0.55
N ILE A 98 3.25 -15.35 0.48
CA ILE A 98 2.02 -15.90 1.05
C ILE A 98 1.70 -17.26 0.40
N LEU A 99 1.78 -17.34 -0.93
CA LEU A 99 1.52 -18.59 -1.66
C LEU A 99 2.51 -19.71 -1.28
N ASP A 100 3.79 -19.38 -1.18
CA ASP A 100 4.82 -20.34 -0.76
C ASP A 100 4.57 -20.85 0.66
N ASN A 101 4.19 -19.95 1.58
CA ASN A 101 3.84 -20.29 2.96
C ASN A 101 2.57 -21.17 3.03
N LEU A 102 1.55 -20.87 2.22
CA LEU A 102 0.33 -21.67 2.11
C LEU A 102 0.62 -23.08 1.58
N LEU A 103 1.47 -23.18 0.57
CA LEU A 103 1.88 -24.47 0.02
C LEU A 103 2.63 -25.30 1.05
N ALA A 104 3.61 -24.70 1.74
CA ALA A 104 4.35 -25.37 2.81
C ALA A 104 3.43 -25.81 3.96
N PHE A 105 2.48 -24.96 4.37
CA PHE A 105 1.46 -25.30 5.36
C PHE A 105 0.60 -26.48 4.90
N SER A 106 0.10 -26.47 3.66
CA SER A 106 -0.74 -27.53 3.10
C SER A 106 -0.01 -28.88 3.09
N LEU A 107 1.22 -28.91 2.61
CA LEU A 107 2.05 -30.13 2.58
C LEU A 107 2.34 -30.65 3.99
N SER A 108 2.63 -29.74 4.93
CA SER A 108 2.89 -30.11 6.33
C SER A 108 1.63 -30.66 7.01
N GLN A 109 0.46 -30.13 6.72
CA GLN A 109 -0.83 -30.64 7.21
C GLN A 109 -1.12 -32.02 6.66
N GLU A 110 -0.85 -32.27 5.39
CA GLU A 110 -1.04 -33.57 4.76
C GLU A 110 -0.13 -34.61 5.40
N GLU A 111 1.16 -34.35 5.54
CA GLU A 111 2.13 -35.24 6.20
C GLU A 111 1.69 -35.51 7.64
N LEU A 112 1.30 -34.48 8.38
CA LEU A 112 0.87 -34.68 9.77
C LEU A 112 -0.40 -35.52 9.88
N MET A 113 -1.34 -35.38 8.95
CA MET A 113 -2.53 -36.23 8.86
C MET A 113 -2.15 -37.71 8.68
N TYR A 114 -1.18 -38.01 7.80
CA TYR A 114 -0.68 -39.38 7.63
C TYR A 114 0.01 -39.91 8.89
N GLN A 115 0.75 -39.07 9.61
CA GLN A 115 1.39 -39.44 10.86
C GLN A 115 0.37 -39.76 11.96
N PHE A 116 -0.70 -38.97 12.11
CA PHE A 116 -1.77 -39.28 13.06
C PHE A 116 -2.47 -40.60 12.79
N LYS A 117 -2.60 -40.99 11.51
CA LYS A 117 -3.16 -42.32 11.14
C LYS A 117 -2.26 -43.49 11.53
N LYS A 118 -0.93 -43.28 11.63
CA LYS A 118 0.05 -44.33 11.96
C LYS A 118 0.22 -44.54 13.45
N PHE A 119 0.00 -43.56 14.30
CA PHE A 119 0.29 -43.64 15.72
C PHE A 119 -0.99 -43.71 16.55
N LYS A 120 -0.94 -44.54 17.61
CA LYS A 120 -2.06 -44.65 18.56
C LYS A 120 -2.14 -43.38 19.40
N SER A 121 -3.37 -42.94 19.69
CA SER A 121 -3.64 -41.85 20.62
C SER A 121 -2.92 -42.07 21.96
N GLY A 122 -2.37 -41.02 22.53
CA GLY A 122 -1.62 -41.03 23.78
C GLY A 122 -0.17 -41.53 23.70
N SER A 123 0.30 -42.01 22.52
CA SER A 123 1.71 -42.37 22.36
C SER A 123 2.62 -41.12 22.33
N PRO A 124 3.92 -41.24 22.70
CA PRO A 124 4.84 -40.09 22.63
C PRO A 124 4.91 -39.42 21.27
N SER A 125 4.86 -40.23 20.18
CA SER A 125 4.84 -39.71 18.80
C SER A 125 3.54 -39.00 18.47
N PHE A 126 2.41 -39.48 18.97
CA PHE A 126 1.11 -38.80 18.82
C PHE A 126 1.14 -37.44 19.53
N ASN A 127 1.64 -37.37 20.77
CA ASN A 127 1.74 -36.12 21.52
C ASN A 127 2.72 -35.13 20.87
N LYS A 128 3.80 -35.61 20.25
CA LYS A 128 4.70 -34.78 19.46
C LYS A 128 3.97 -34.15 18.26
N ASN A 129 3.13 -34.95 17.58
CA ASN A 129 2.36 -34.49 16.43
C ASN A 129 1.31 -33.44 16.83
N ILE A 130 0.72 -33.49 18.02
CA ILE A 130 -0.14 -32.41 18.54
C ILE A 130 0.61 -31.07 18.64
N LYS A 131 1.86 -31.12 19.13
CA LYS A 131 2.68 -29.88 19.18
C LYS A 131 2.96 -29.34 17.79
N ILE A 132 3.29 -30.20 16.83
CA ILE A 132 3.49 -29.79 15.44
C ILE A 132 2.20 -29.16 14.87
N GLN A 133 1.02 -29.72 15.18
CA GLN A 133 -0.26 -29.12 14.76
C GLN A 133 -0.47 -27.73 15.37
N GLN A 134 -0.08 -27.52 16.62
CA GLN A 134 -0.13 -26.19 17.26
C GLN A 134 0.82 -25.19 16.60
N ASP A 135 2.04 -25.63 16.29
CA ASP A 135 3.03 -24.81 15.59
C ASP A 135 2.55 -24.43 14.18
N LEU A 136 1.95 -25.37 13.45
CA LEU A 136 1.35 -25.10 12.14
C LEU A 136 0.18 -24.09 12.22
N LYS A 137 -0.64 -24.18 13.26
CA LYS A 137 -1.68 -23.15 13.51
C LYS A 137 -1.06 -21.78 13.69
N GLN A 138 0.03 -21.67 14.47
CA GLN A 138 0.73 -20.39 14.64
C GLN A 138 1.35 -19.86 13.35
N GLN A 139 1.96 -20.73 12.55
CA GLN A 139 2.50 -20.35 11.23
C GLN A 139 1.39 -19.85 10.30
N PHE A 140 0.23 -20.53 10.30
CA PHE A 140 -0.91 -20.09 9.49
C PHE A 140 -1.42 -18.70 9.90
N LYS A 141 -1.33 -18.34 11.18
CA LYS A 141 -1.69 -17.00 11.64
C LYS A 141 -0.86 -15.90 10.97
N HIS A 142 0.41 -16.13 10.70
CA HIS A 142 1.22 -15.16 9.96
C HIS A 142 0.76 -14.99 8.51
N VAL A 143 0.24 -16.06 7.90
CA VAL A 143 -0.38 -15.99 6.58
C VAL A 143 -1.66 -15.14 6.63
N ASP A 144 -2.51 -15.37 7.62
CA ASP A 144 -3.74 -14.60 7.85
C ASP A 144 -3.43 -13.12 8.06
N ASP A 145 -2.49 -12.78 8.94
CA ASP A 145 -2.06 -11.41 9.20
C ASP A 145 -1.54 -10.72 7.92
N SER A 146 -0.78 -11.43 7.09
CA SER A 146 -0.25 -10.92 5.82
C SER A 146 -1.36 -10.69 4.79
N LEU A 147 -2.30 -11.61 4.67
CA LEU A 147 -3.47 -11.47 3.79
C LEU A 147 -4.39 -10.35 4.25
N PHE A 148 -4.57 -10.19 5.56
CA PHE A 148 -5.32 -9.07 6.12
C PHE A 148 -4.67 -7.73 5.76
N ALA A 149 -3.35 -7.60 5.92
CA ALA A 149 -2.62 -6.39 5.54
C ALA A 149 -2.77 -6.07 4.04
N MET A 150 -2.77 -7.09 3.17
CA MET A 150 -3.02 -6.91 1.73
C MET A 150 -4.47 -6.54 1.43
N SER A 151 -5.42 -7.12 2.15
CA SER A 151 -6.85 -6.86 1.95
C SER A 151 -7.22 -5.39 2.17
N LEU A 152 -6.50 -4.70 3.05
CA LEU A 152 -6.68 -3.27 3.28
C LEU A 152 -6.31 -2.41 2.06
N ARG A 153 -5.42 -2.92 1.19
CA ARG A 153 -4.96 -2.25 -0.04
C ARG A 153 -5.70 -2.75 -1.29
N SER A 154 -6.16 -4.00 -1.27
CA SER A 154 -6.85 -4.62 -2.40
C SER A 154 -8.19 -5.26 -1.98
N PRO A 155 -9.32 -4.53 -2.12
CA PRO A 155 -10.64 -5.04 -1.75
C PRO A 155 -11.02 -6.36 -2.44
N LYS A 156 -10.54 -6.59 -3.66
CA LYS A 156 -10.80 -7.85 -4.39
C LYS A 156 -10.19 -9.08 -3.70
N ILE A 157 -9.07 -8.90 -3.01
CA ILE A 157 -8.44 -9.96 -2.21
C ILE A 157 -9.26 -10.22 -0.96
N ALA A 158 -9.73 -9.16 -0.29
CA ALA A 158 -10.56 -9.26 0.90
C ALA A 158 -11.82 -10.11 0.66
N GLU A 159 -12.56 -9.84 -0.40
CA GLU A 159 -13.84 -10.49 -0.67
C GLU A 159 -13.72 -12.00 -0.91
N ASN A 160 -12.70 -12.42 -1.66
CA ASN A 160 -12.55 -13.83 -2.07
C ASN A 160 -11.82 -14.70 -1.03
N ILE A 161 -10.92 -14.13 -0.25
CA ILE A 161 -9.99 -14.91 0.59
C ILE A 161 -10.44 -14.97 2.04
N THR A 162 -11.08 -13.95 2.59
CA THR A 162 -11.48 -13.91 4.01
C THR A 162 -12.31 -15.11 4.43
N LYS A 163 -13.24 -15.55 3.58
CA LYS A 163 -14.08 -16.71 3.85
C LYS A 163 -13.27 -18.01 3.90
N GLU A 164 -12.35 -18.20 2.95
CA GLU A 164 -11.55 -19.41 2.86
C GLU A 164 -10.52 -19.49 4.00
N ILE A 165 -9.94 -18.38 4.40
CA ILE A 165 -9.07 -18.30 5.59
C ILE A 165 -9.85 -18.68 6.85
N GLY A 166 -11.06 -18.14 7.03
CA GLY A 166 -11.94 -18.53 8.14
C GLY A 166 -12.23 -20.03 8.17
N ASN A 167 -12.48 -20.64 7.01
CA ASN A 167 -12.67 -22.08 6.89
C ASN A 167 -11.42 -22.88 7.30
N VAL A 168 -10.22 -22.44 6.92
CA VAL A 168 -8.97 -23.10 7.31
C VAL A 168 -8.77 -23.03 8.83
N ILE A 169 -8.92 -21.83 9.42
CA ILE A 169 -8.79 -21.64 10.87
C ILE A 169 -9.78 -22.55 11.62
N TYR A 170 -11.05 -22.55 11.22
CA TYR A 170 -12.08 -23.38 11.80
C TYR A 170 -11.72 -24.88 11.76
N ASN A 171 -11.25 -25.39 10.61
CA ASN A 171 -10.88 -26.79 10.45
C ASN A 171 -9.64 -27.15 11.27
N VAL A 172 -8.65 -26.28 11.35
CA VAL A 172 -7.44 -26.47 12.17
C VAL A 172 -7.79 -26.54 13.67
N ASP A 173 -8.70 -25.67 14.12
CA ASP A 173 -9.17 -25.64 15.51
C ASP A 173 -9.97 -26.89 15.87
N ASN A 174 -10.85 -27.34 14.99
CA ASN A 174 -11.58 -28.59 15.17
C ASN A 174 -10.65 -29.81 15.18
N ALA A 175 -9.63 -29.82 14.33
CA ALA A 175 -8.63 -30.88 14.34
C ALA A 175 -7.89 -30.94 15.70
N LEU A 176 -7.43 -29.81 16.23
CA LEU A 176 -6.80 -29.73 17.53
C LEU A 176 -7.74 -30.16 18.67
N ALA A 177 -8.99 -29.71 18.64
CA ALA A 177 -9.98 -30.11 19.65
C ALA A 177 -10.28 -31.62 19.62
N SER A 178 -10.21 -32.24 18.45
CA SER A 178 -10.47 -33.69 18.30
C SER A 178 -9.26 -34.57 18.68
N LEU A 179 -8.08 -33.96 18.78
CA LEU A 179 -6.82 -34.64 19.14
C LEU A 179 -6.51 -34.53 20.65
N SER A 180 -7.20 -33.64 21.37
CA SER A 180 -7.04 -33.38 22.81
C SER A 180 -7.97 -34.29 23.61
#